data_f3a0db9bb3ef42ec83ffd4f9391303c9
#
_entry.id   f3a0db9bb3ef42ec83ffd4f9391303c9
#
_cell.length_a   1.000
_cell.length_b   1.000
_cell.length_c   1.000
_cell.angle_alpha   90.00
_cell.angle_beta   90.00
_cell.angle_gamma   90.00
#
_symmetry.space_group_name_H-M   'P 1'
#
loop_
_entity.id
_entity.type
_entity.pdbx_description
1 polymer ?
#
loop_
_entity_poly.entity_id
_entity_poly.type
_entity_poly.pdbx_seq_one_letter_code
_entity_poly.pdbx_strand_id
1 'polypeptide(L)'
;LAYKLSITPGIERLTEVCLENSRINADLYKELDIKRGLRDINGAGVRAGLTKISTINSFKMVDGVKTPCEGELYYRGIDIHELTDGFIGEKRFGFEEMTYLLLYGKLPTEVELTDFIKELAHQRALPRNFVRDVIMKAPSKDMMNTLARSVLTLYSYDSLADDISLSNVMRQCLNLIAVFPMLSVYGYHAHNHYNNGKSLYIHHPEKSLSTAENILRLLRPDKKYTSIEATVLDLALVLHMEHGGGNNSTFTTHVVTSSGTDTYSAIAAALGSLKGPKHGGANIKVMGMFEDLKKNVKDLKDEEEVGLYLRKLLHKEAFDKKGLIYGMGHAVYSISDPRANIFKGYVERLAESKGNDADYALYSMVERLAPKIIGEERHIYKGVSANIDFYSGLVYHMLGLPPELYTPIFACARITGWSAHRLEELINTDKIIRPAYVSVQDTKPYVLMKDRS
;
A
#
# COMPACT_ATOMS: atom_id res chain seq x y z
N LEU A 1 -32.57 2.20 11.11
CA LEU A 1 -32.71 3.45 10.34
C LEU A 1 -31.39 3.73 9.66
N ALA A 2 -31.34 3.60 8.30
CA ALA A 2 -30.18 3.99 7.52
C ALA A 2 -30.00 5.51 7.66
N TYR A 3 -28.82 5.93 8.14
CA TYR A 3 -28.43 7.33 8.19
C TYR A 3 -28.22 7.83 6.75
N LYS A 4 -29.22 8.48 6.18
CA LYS A 4 -29.17 9.04 4.82
C LYS A 4 -28.62 10.47 4.88
N LEU A 5 -27.38 10.65 4.43
CA LEU A 5 -26.85 11.96 4.10
C LEU A 5 -27.14 12.24 2.61
N SER A 6 -27.96 13.23 2.33
CA SER A 6 -28.23 13.71 0.96
C SER A 6 -27.61 15.08 0.75
N ILE A 7 -27.09 15.33 -0.45
CA ILE A 7 -26.71 16.68 -0.87
C ILE A 7 -27.98 17.48 -1.06
N THR A 8 -28.13 18.56 -0.31
CA THR A 8 -29.26 19.47 -0.42
C THR A 8 -28.94 20.61 -1.39
N PRO A 9 -29.97 21.28 -1.98
CA PRO A 9 -29.74 22.49 -2.79
C PRO A 9 -28.96 23.59 -2.05
N GLY A 10 -29.10 23.66 -0.72
CA GLY A 10 -28.30 24.56 0.11
C GLY A 10 -26.81 24.19 0.12
N ILE A 11 -26.47 22.88 0.21
CA ILE A 11 -25.08 22.40 0.13
C ILE A 11 -24.49 22.70 -1.26
N GLU A 12 -25.26 22.51 -2.33
CA GLU A 12 -24.80 22.80 -3.70
C GLU A 12 -24.43 24.29 -3.86
N ARG A 13 -25.32 25.22 -3.46
CA ARG A 13 -25.01 26.66 -3.48
C ARG A 13 -23.77 27.02 -2.67
N LEU A 14 -23.63 26.49 -1.46
CA LEU A 14 -22.45 26.72 -0.64
C LEU A 14 -21.17 26.16 -1.28
N THR A 15 -21.28 25.05 -2.02
CA THR A 15 -20.16 24.47 -2.78
C THR A 15 -19.73 25.38 -3.93
N GLU A 16 -20.67 25.99 -4.64
CA GLU A 16 -20.38 26.98 -5.70
C GLU A 16 -19.63 28.18 -5.15
N VAL A 17 -20.14 28.78 -4.06
CA VAL A 17 -19.46 29.91 -3.37
C VAL A 17 -18.04 29.51 -2.92
N CYS A 18 -17.87 28.31 -2.40
CA CYS A 18 -16.55 27.79 -2.00
C CYS A 18 -15.61 27.67 -3.21
N LEU A 19 -16.08 27.13 -4.34
CA LEU A 19 -15.30 26.97 -5.57
C LEU A 19 -14.84 28.32 -6.14
N GLU A 20 -15.73 29.31 -6.19
CA GLU A 20 -15.43 30.65 -6.68
C GLU A 20 -14.33 31.31 -5.86
N ASN A 21 -14.41 31.23 -4.53
CA ASN A 21 -13.52 31.95 -3.62
C ASN A 21 -12.22 31.17 -3.25
N SER A 22 -12.12 29.89 -3.60
CA SER A 22 -10.98 29.03 -3.16
C SER A 22 -10.05 28.59 -4.30
N ARG A 23 -10.31 29.00 -5.54
CA ARG A 23 -9.44 28.65 -6.67
C ARG A 23 -8.15 29.45 -6.61
N ILE A 24 -7.02 28.74 -6.64
CA ILE A 24 -5.68 29.33 -6.74
C ILE A 24 -5.23 29.22 -8.20
N ASN A 25 -4.71 30.33 -8.77
CA ASN A 25 -4.12 30.32 -10.10
C ASN A 25 -2.93 29.34 -10.13
N ALA A 26 -2.94 28.41 -11.08
CA ALA A 26 -1.91 27.40 -11.21
C ALA A 26 -0.51 27.99 -11.53
N ASP A 27 -0.44 29.15 -12.16
CA ASP A 27 0.82 29.81 -12.53
C ASP A 27 1.60 30.27 -11.29
N LEU A 28 0.90 30.61 -10.20
CA LEU A 28 1.52 30.99 -8.93
C LEU A 28 2.43 29.92 -8.34
N TYR A 29 2.14 28.64 -8.59
CA TYR A 29 3.03 27.55 -8.16
C TYR A 29 4.42 27.64 -8.80
N LYS A 30 4.48 28.08 -10.06
CA LYS A 30 5.74 28.28 -10.79
C LYS A 30 6.41 29.60 -10.37
N GLU A 31 5.63 30.68 -10.30
CA GLU A 31 6.12 32.02 -9.93
C GLU A 31 6.75 32.05 -8.53
N LEU A 32 6.11 31.37 -7.57
CA LEU A 32 6.55 31.29 -6.18
C LEU A 32 7.45 30.09 -5.88
N ASP A 33 7.87 29.34 -6.90
CA ASP A 33 8.70 28.13 -6.78
C ASP A 33 8.13 27.08 -5.81
N ILE A 34 6.80 26.90 -5.79
CA ILE A 34 6.15 25.92 -4.92
C ILE A 34 6.27 24.51 -5.50
N LYS A 35 6.83 23.60 -4.73
CA LYS A 35 7.04 22.19 -5.10
C LYS A 35 5.74 21.40 -4.92
N ARG A 36 4.90 21.32 -5.96
CA ARG A 36 3.62 20.60 -5.91
C ARG A 36 3.82 19.12 -5.58
N GLY A 37 3.13 18.65 -4.54
CA GLY A 37 3.30 17.28 -4.06
C GLY A 37 4.72 17.00 -3.53
N LEU A 38 5.43 18.03 -3.05
CA LEU A 38 6.83 17.97 -2.60
C LEU A 38 7.77 17.43 -3.68
N ARG A 39 7.49 17.75 -4.95
CA ARG A 39 8.34 17.41 -6.09
C ARG A 39 8.66 18.64 -6.94
N ASP A 40 9.89 18.72 -7.37
CA ASP A 40 10.35 19.72 -8.33
C ASP A 40 9.77 19.45 -9.72
N ILE A 41 9.82 20.42 -10.61
CA ILE A 41 9.35 20.32 -12.00
C ILE A 41 10.06 19.22 -12.79
N ASN A 42 11.31 18.91 -12.44
CA ASN A 42 12.11 17.81 -12.98
C ASN A 42 11.77 16.44 -12.38
N GLY A 43 10.76 16.38 -11.47
CA GLY A 43 10.34 15.16 -10.78
C GLY A 43 11.18 14.78 -9.54
N ALA A 44 12.22 15.54 -9.19
CA ALA A 44 13.00 15.29 -7.99
C ALA A 44 12.18 15.56 -6.73
N GLY A 45 12.22 14.65 -5.75
CA GLY A 45 11.56 14.83 -4.47
C GLY A 45 12.28 15.85 -3.58
N VAL A 46 11.54 16.61 -2.80
CA VAL A 46 12.09 17.43 -1.72
C VAL A 46 12.68 16.51 -0.64
N ARG A 47 13.89 16.78 -0.21
CA ARG A 47 14.52 16.03 0.90
C ARG A 47 13.89 16.47 2.22
N ALA A 48 13.03 15.63 2.76
CA ALA A 48 12.24 15.93 3.97
C ALA A 48 12.83 15.30 5.25
N GLY A 49 13.72 14.30 5.13
CA GLY A 49 14.30 13.61 6.29
C GLY A 49 15.42 12.66 5.90
N LEU A 50 15.96 11.99 6.92
CA LEU A 50 16.99 10.95 6.81
C LEU A 50 16.40 9.63 7.30
N THR A 51 16.82 8.51 6.71
CA THR A 51 16.41 7.16 7.15
C THR A 51 17.56 6.16 7.02
N LYS A 52 17.59 5.20 7.94
CA LYS A 52 18.42 3.99 7.85
C LYS A 52 17.62 2.74 7.47
N ILE A 53 16.30 2.87 7.22
CA ILE A 53 15.40 1.72 7.07
C ILE A 53 15.47 1.16 5.66
N SER A 54 15.43 2.02 4.64
CA SER A 54 15.52 1.56 3.26
C SER A 54 16.18 2.58 2.36
N THR A 55 16.72 2.08 1.24
CA THR A 55 17.27 2.90 0.16
C THR A 55 16.60 2.50 -1.14
N ILE A 56 16.20 3.50 -1.94
CA ILE A 56 15.56 3.29 -3.24
C ILE A 56 16.34 4.09 -4.27
N ASN A 57 16.91 3.43 -5.25
CA ASN A 57 17.64 4.06 -6.33
C ASN A 57 17.02 3.74 -7.69
N SER A 58 17.08 4.70 -8.60
CA SER A 58 16.67 4.54 -10.01
C SER A 58 17.60 5.30 -10.95
N PHE A 59 18.68 5.88 -10.41
CA PHE A 59 19.75 6.51 -11.17
C PHE A 59 21.08 6.41 -10.45
N LYS A 60 22.14 6.41 -11.29
CA LYS A 60 23.53 6.50 -10.84
C LYS A 60 24.14 7.77 -11.38
N MET A 61 25.12 8.31 -10.68
CA MET A 61 25.95 9.40 -11.18
C MET A 61 27.08 8.80 -12.02
N VAL A 62 27.07 9.08 -13.32
CA VAL A 62 28.12 8.66 -14.25
C VAL A 62 28.76 9.94 -14.78
N ASP A 63 30.02 10.16 -14.49
CA ASP A 63 30.78 11.36 -14.88
C ASP A 63 30.09 12.69 -14.50
N GLY A 64 29.46 12.71 -13.32
CA GLY A 64 28.72 13.88 -12.83
C GLY A 64 27.33 14.05 -13.43
N VAL A 65 26.90 13.17 -14.34
CA VAL A 65 25.58 13.18 -14.97
C VAL A 65 24.66 12.16 -14.31
N LYS A 66 23.44 12.58 -14.01
CA LYS A 66 22.39 11.71 -13.45
C LYS A 66 21.83 10.80 -14.56
N THR A 67 22.24 9.53 -14.56
CA THR A 67 21.89 8.54 -15.56
C THR A 67 20.88 7.53 -14.97
N PRO A 68 19.75 7.26 -15.62
CA PRO A 68 18.82 6.21 -15.19
C PRO A 68 19.52 4.85 -15.13
N CYS A 69 19.16 4.06 -14.12
CA CYS A 69 19.64 2.67 -13.96
C CYS A 69 18.47 1.76 -13.59
N GLU A 70 18.73 0.46 -13.58
CA GLU A 70 17.81 -0.52 -13.01
C GLU A 70 17.41 -0.10 -11.60
N GLY A 71 16.15 -0.34 -11.24
CA GLY A 71 15.67 -0.03 -9.92
C GLY A 71 16.37 -0.86 -8.85
N GLU A 72 16.75 -0.24 -7.77
CA GLU A 72 17.37 -0.89 -6.62
C GLU A 72 16.54 -0.61 -5.37
N LEU A 73 16.38 -1.61 -4.52
CA LEU A 73 15.73 -1.53 -3.22
C LEU A 73 16.57 -2.26 -2.19
N TYR A 74 16.92 -1.55 -1.13
CA TYR A 74 17.68 -2.11 -0.01
C TYR A 74 16.86 -1.99 1.28
N TYR A 75 16.77 -3.06 2.04
CA TYR A 75 16.27 -3.04 3.42
C TYR A 75 17.47 -3.05 4.38
N ARG A 76 17.61 -1.97 5.18
CA ARG A 76 18.73 -1.82 6.10
C ARG A 76 20.11 -2.01 5.44
N GLY A 77 20.22 -1.62 4.17
CA GLY A 77 21.47 -1.71 3.40
C GLY A 77 21.72 -3.04 2.69
N ILE A 78 20.81 -4.02 2.80
CA ILE A 78 20.91 -5.31 2.10
C ILE A 78 19.96 -5.30 0.90
N ASP A 79 20.44 -5.73 -0.26
CA ASP A 79 19.67 -5.77 -1.50
C ASP A 79 18.48 -6.72 -1.37
N ILE A 80 17.32 -6.30 -1.89
CA ILE A 80 16.09 -7.07 -1.80
C ILE A 80 16.19 -8.42 -2.55
N HIS A 81 16.99 -8.51 -3.61
CA HIS A 81 17.25 -9.78 -4.31
C HIS A 81 18.03 -10.72 -3.40
N GLU A 82 19.11 -10.25 -2.76
CA GLU A 82 19.90 -11.07 -1.84
C GLU A 82 19.05 -11.57 -0.66
N LEU A 83 18.19 -10.72 -0.11
CA LEU A 83 17.27 -11.09 0.97
C LEU A 83 16.29 -12.16 0.53
N THR A 84 15.65 -11.98 -0.62
CA THR A 84 14.65 -12.93 -1.13
C THR A 84 15.29 -14.26 -1.55
N ASP A 85 16.42 -14.24 -2.22
CA ASP A 85 17.16 -15.43 -2.62
C ASP A 85 17.64 -16.21 -1.38
N GLY A 86 18.03 -15.50 -0.31
CA GLY A 86 18.46 -16.10 0.93
C GLY A 86 17.38 -16.94 1.60
N PHE A 87 16.27 -16.36 2.03
CA PHE A 87 15.25 -17.12 2.76
C PHE A 87 14.52 -18.15 1.89
N ILE A 88 14.34 -17.86 0.58
CA ILE A 88 13.71 -18.81 -0.34
C ILE A 88 14.66 -19.99 -0.63
N GLY A 89 15.96 -19.72 -0.85
CA GLY A 89 16.97 -20.76 -1.05
C GLY A 89 17.04 -21.74 0.13
N GLU A 90 16.85 -21.25 1.33
CA GLU A 90 16.77 -22.03 2.56
C GLU A 90 15.36 -22.62 2.83
N LYS A 91 14.40 -22.41 1.93
CA LYS A 91 12.99 -22.87 2.04
C LYS A 91 12.30 -22.37 3.32
N ARG A 92 12.57 -21.14 3.72
CA ARG A 92 11.97 -20.48 4.88
C ARG A 92 10.98 -19.41 4.45
N PHE A 93 10.12 -18.98 5.36
CA PHE A 93 9.30 -17.78 5.21
C PHE A 93 10.13 -16.54 5.57
N GLY A 94 9.97 -15.46 4.80
CA GLY A 94 10.77 -14.25 4.93
C GLY A 94 10.11 -13.14 5.75
N PHE A 95 8.77 -13.14 5.89
CA PHE A 95 8.06 -12.01 6.50
C PHE A 95 8.54 -11.71 7.91
N GLU A 96 8.66 -12.69 8.79
CA GLU A 96 9.08 -12.52 10.17
C GLU A 96 10.56 -12.10 10.25
N GLU A 97 11.42 -12.66 9.42
CA GLU A 97 12.85 -12.30 9.37
C GLU A 97 13.04 -10.86 8.89
N MET A 98 12.34 -10.47 7.82
CA MET A 98 12.40 -9.10 7.32
C MET A 98 11.74 -8.10 8.28
N THR A 99 10.73 -8.52 9.03
CA THR A 99 10.17 -7.71 10.12
C THR A 99 11.24 -7.43 11.19
N TYR A 100 11.96 -8.46 11.59
CA TYR A 100 13.09 -8.30 12.52
C TYR A 100 14.15 -7.34 11.97
N LEU A 101 14.56 -7.55 10.72
CA LEU A 101 15.56 -6.70 10.04
C LEU A 101 15.14 -5.23 10.03
N LEU A 102 13.92 -4.93 9.62
CA LEU A 102 13.41 -3.56 9.51
C LEU A 102 13.29 -2.87 10.88
N LEU A 103 12.80 -3.59 11.91
CA LEU A 103 12.62 -3.04 13.25
C LEU A 103 13.95 -2.86 14.00
N TYR A 104 14.85 -3.85 13.94
CA TYR A 104 16.06 -3.89 14.77
C TYR A 104 17.35 -3.52 14.02
N GLY A 105 17.32 -3.42 12.69
CA GLY A 105 18.44 -2.93 11.87
C GLY A 105 19.54 -3.95 11.59
N LYS A 106 19.34 -5.23 11.91
CA LYS A 106 20.27 -6.34 11.63
C LYS A 106 19.48 -7.63 11.30
N LEU A 107 20.10 -8.53 10.55
CA LEU A 107 19.57 -9.88 10.39
C LEU A 107 19.62 -10.63 11.72
N PRO A 108 18.59 -11.42 12.06
CA PRO A 108 18.59 -12.24 13.26
C PRO A 108 19.49 -13.47 13.08
N THR A 109 20.07 -13.94 14.17
CA THR A 109 20.56 -15.33 14.27
C THR A 109 19.36 -16.28 14.30
N GLU A 110 19.58 -17.59 14.11
CA GLU A 110 18.51 -18.60 14.18
C GLU A 110 17.76 -18.55 15.53
N VAL A 111 18.49 -18.38 16.62
CA VAL A 111 17.90 -18.26 17.97
C VAL A 111 17.06 -16.98 18.09
N GLU A 112 17.59 -15.84 17.68
CA GLU A 112 16.88 -14.55 17.70
C GLU A 112 15.62 -14.61 16.84
N LEU A 113 15.67 -15.21 15.65
CA LEU A 113 14.50 -15.37 14.79
C LEU A 113 13.45 -16.27 15.42
N THR A 114 13.87 -17.39 15.99
CA THR A 114 12.96 -18.32 16.67
C THR A 114 12.24 -17.64 17.84
N ASP A 115 12.95 -16.89 18.65
CA ASP A 115 12.36 -16.20 19.79
C ASP A 115 11.47 -15.03 19.34
N PHE A 116 11.84 -14.32 18.29
CA PHE A 116 11.01 -13.28 17.69
C PHE A 116 9.69 -13.83 17.11
N ILE A 117 9.74 -14.96 16.40
CA ILE A 117 8.53 -15.65 15.90
C ILE A 117 7.59 -16.03 17.05
N LYS A 118 8.14 -16.55 18.17
CA LYS A 118 7.36 -16.86 19.37
C LYS A 118 6.71 -15.61 19.96
N GLU A 119 7.45 -14.49 20.04
CA GLU A 119 6.91 -13.22 20.54
C GLU A 119 5.76 -12.72 19.66
N LEU A 120 5.93 -12.66 18.33
CA LEU A 120 4.85 -12.29 17.43
C LEU A 120 3.64 -13.24 17.56
N ALA A 121 3.88 -14.53 17.74
CA ALA A 121 2.81 -15.51 17.93
C ALA A 121 2.03 -15.29 19.23
N HIS A 122 2.67 -14.81 20.29
CA HIS A 122 2.01 -14.41 21.53
C HIS A 122 1.14 -13.16 21.35
N GLN A 123 1.58 -12.23 20.50
CA GLN A 123 0.83 -11.00 20.20
C GLN A 123 -0.39 -11.23 19.30
N ARG A 124 -0.55 -12.40 18.68
CA ARG A 124 -1.71 -12.73 17.81
C ARG A 124 -2.99 -12.98 18.60
N ALA A 125 -3.41 -11.99 19.39
CA ALA A 125 -4.63 -12.05 20.17
C ALA A 125 -5.34 -10.69 20.17
N LEU A 126 -6.66 -10.72 20.00
CA LEU A 126 -7.51 -9.53 20.13
C LEU A 126 -8.14 -9.48 21.54
N PRO A 127 -8.48 -8.30 22.05
CA PRO A 127 -9.19 -8.18 23.32
C PRO A 127 -10.49 -9.02 23.35
N ARG A 128 -10.89 -9.44 24.53
CA ARG A 128 -12.12 -10.24 24.72
C ARG A 128 -13.32 -9.55 24.06
N ASN A 129 -14.09 -10.29 23.29
CA ASN A 129 -15.27 -9.82 22.57
C ASN A 129 -15.02 -8.75 21.49
N PHE A 130 -13.78 -8.36 21.19
CA PHE A 130 -13.46 -7.32 20.22
C PHE A 130 -14.07 -7.60 18.82
N VAL A 131 -13.97 -8.84 18.36
CA VAL A 131 -14.56 -9.24 17.06
C VAL A 131 -16.05 -8.97 17.04
N ARG A 132 -16.78 -9.42 18.08
CA ARG A 132 -18.23 -9.23 18.19
C ARG A 132 -18.64 -7.77 18.33
N ASP A 133 -17.97 -7.03 19.21
CA ASP A 133 -18.43 -5.70 19.65
C ASP A 133 -17.91 -4.58 18.75
N VAL A 134 -16.80 -4.78 18.03
CA VAL A 134 -16.17 -3.78 17.18
C VAL A 134 -16.32 -4.13 15.71
N ILE A 135 -15.86 -5.32 15.30
CA ILE A 135 -15.81 -5.69 13.88
C ILE A 135 -17.20 -6.02 13.35
N MET A 136 -17.94 -6.88 14.05
CA MET A 136 -19.24 -7.38 13.58
C MET A 136 -20.38 -6.37 13.77
N LYS A 137 -20.33 -5.45 14.71
CA LYS A 137 -21.41 -4.47 14.96
C LYS A 137 -21.62 -3.45 13.87
N ALA A 138 -20.58 -3.11 13.12
CA ALA A 138 -20.64 -2.13 12.05
C ALA A 138 -19.84 -2.62 10.83
N PRO A 139 -20.30 -3.70 10.15
CA PRO A 139 -19.62 -4.21 8.99
C PRO A 139 -19.62 -3.16 7.88
N SER A 140 -18.46 -2.94 7.27
CA SER A 140 -18.27 -1.99 6.17
C SER A 140 -17.94 -2.76 4.89
N LYS A 141 -18.41 -2.26 3.74
CA LYS A 141 -17.96 -2.73 2.43
C LYS A 141 -16.50 -2.37 2.13
N ASP A 142 -15.93 -1.46 2.90
CA ASP A 142 -14.56 -0.99 2.78
C ASP A 142 -13.73 -1.57 3.93
N MET A 143 -12.89 -2.55 3.61
CA MET A 143 -12.07 -3.25 4.60
C MET A 143 -11.00 -2.34 5.21
N MET A 144 -10.47 -1.37 4.46
CA MET A 144 -9.52 -0.39 4.99
C MET A 144 -10.18 0.52 6.04
N ASN A 145 -11.46 0.87 5.87
CA ASN A 145 -12.22 1.57 6.90
C ASN A 145 -12.39 0.70 8.16
N THR A 146 -12.74 -0.58 7.98
CA THR A 146 -12.85 -1.51 9.11
C THR A 146 -11.53 -1.67 9.84
N LEU A 147 -10.42 -1.79 9.12
CA LEU A 147 -9.09 -1.92 9.70
C LEU A 147 -8.68 -0.66 10.49
N ALA A 148 -8.79 0.53 9.90
CA ALA A 148 -8.46 1.79 10.55
C ALA A 148 -9.30 2.05 11.82
N ARG A 149 -10.59 1.77 11.75
CA ARG A 149 -11.52 1.88 12.87
C ARG A 149 -11.17 0.90 14.00
N SER A 150 -10.81 -0.33 13.64
CA SER A 150 -10.37 -1.35 14.59
C SER A 150 -9.08 -0.94 15.30
N VAL A 151 -8.12 -0.41 14.56
CA VAL A 151 -6.86 0.10 15.11
C VAL A 151 -7.13 1.23 16.12
N LEU A 152 -7.94 2.23 15.75
CA LEU A 152 -8.31 3.31 16.68
C LEU A 152 -9.05 2.80 17.91
N THR A 153 -9.87 1.76 17.77
CA THR A 153 -10.60 1.19 18.91
C THR A 153 -9.68 0.41 19.83
N LEU A 154 -8.60 -0.21 19.32
CA LEU A 154 -7.60 -0.89 20.18
C LEU A 154 -6.95 0.04 21.19
N TYR A 155 -6.82 1.34 20.90
CA TYR A 155 -6.40 2.37 21.84
C TYR A 155 -7.16 2.27 23.18
N SER A 156 -8.49 2.10 23.14
CA SER A 156 -9.34 2.04 24.34
C SER A 156 -9.16 0.77 25.19
N TYR A 157 -8.45 -0.22 24.67
CA TYR A 157 -8.12 -1.46 25.36
C TYR A 157 -6.68 -1.50 25.89
N ASP A 158 -5.86 -0.49 25.56
CA ASP A 158 -4.46 -0.39 25.99
C ASP A 158 -4.34 0.67 27.09
N SER A 159 -4.09 0.25 28.32
CA SER A 159 -3.92 1.15 29.47
C SER A 159 -2.68 2.07 29.37
N LEU A 160 -1.75 1.74 28.46
CA LEU A 160 -0.54 2.51 28.17
C LEU A 160 -0.57 3.11 26.76
N ALA A 161 -1.77 3.40 26.24
CA ALA A 161 -1.95 3.87 24.86
C ALA A 161 -1.13 5.13 24.57
N ASP A 162 -1.09 6.09 25.48
CA ASP A 162 -0.41 7.39 25.36
C ASP A 162 1.07 7.36 25.75
N ASP A 163 1.59 6.26 26.26
CA ASP A 163 3.01 6.13 26.58
C ASP A 163 3.83 5.92 25.29
N ILE A 164 4.57 6.96 24.89
CA ILE A 164 5.44 6.95 23.72
C ILE A 164 6.89 6.55 24.02
N SER A 165 7.16 5.95 25.19
CA SER A 165 8.47 5.33 25.42
C SER A 165 8.76 4.26 24.39
N LEU A 166 10.03 4.13 23.96
CA LEU A 166 10.41 3.23 22.87
C LEU A 166 10.00 1.78 23.13
N SER A 167 10.11 1.31 24.37
CA SER A 167 9.70 -0.05 24.75
C SER A 167 8.20 -0.26 24.60
N ASN A 168 7.38 0.72 24.99
CA ASN A 168 5.93 0.63 24.83
C ASN A 168 5.50 0.76 23.38
N VAL A 169 6.09 1.69 22.61
CA VAL A 169 5.82 1.80 21.18
C VAL A 169 6.23 0.52 20.44
N MET A 170 7.37 -0.11 20.77
CA MET A 170 7.76 -1.40 20.21
C MET A 170 6.70 -2.47 20.50
N ARG A 171 6.23 -2.58 21.75
CA ARG A 171 5.15 -3.51 22.15
C ARG A 171 3.88 -3.28 21.31
N GLN A 172 3.46 -2.02 21.15
CA GLN A 172 2.28 -1.65 20.36
C GLN A 172 2.47 -2.00 18.88
N CYS A 173 3.63 -1.72 18.32
CA CYS A 173 3.96 -2.05 16.92
C CYS A 173 3.92 -3.57 16.70
N LEU A 174 4.55 -4.37 17.55
CA LEU A 174 4.54 -5.83 17.45
C LEU A 174 3.11 -6.40 17.56
N ASN A 175 2.31 -5.87 18.47
CA ASN A 175 0.91 -6.26 18.59
C ASN A 175 0.14 -5.94 17.30
N LEU A 176 0.26 -4.72 16.75
CA LEU A 176 -0.43 -4.33 15.52
C LEU A 176 0.02 -5.18 14.33
N ILE A 177 1.32 -5.44 14.16
CA ILE A 177 1.84 -6.33 13.10
C ILE A 177 1.19 -7.72 13.22
N ALA A 178 1.10 -8.25 14.43
CA ALA A 178 0.54 -9.59 14.68
C ALA A 178 -0.98 -9.67 14.46
N VAL A 179 -1.75 -8.60 14.76
CA VAL A 179 -3.22 -8.63 14.69
C VAL A 179 -3.80 -8.12 13.36
N PHE A 180 -3.05 -7.41 12.52
CA PHE A 180 -3.54 -6.88 11.24
C PHE A 180 -4.17 -7.95 10.34
N PRO A 181 -3.59 -9.15 10.18
CA PRO A 181 -4.23 -10.24 9.44
C PRO A 181 -5.62 -10.59 9.97
N MET A 182 -5.77 -10.69 11.29
CA MET A 182 -7.07 -10.99 11.92
C MET A 182 -8.07 -9.86 11.70
N LEU A 183 -7.68 -8.60 11.91
CA LEU A 183 -8.55 -7.44 11.73
C LEU A 183 -9.06 -7.35 10.28
N SER A 184 -8.18 -7.61 9.30
CA SER A 184 -8.49 -7.57 7.88
C SER A 184 -9.46 -8.70 7.49
N VAL A 185 -9.13 -9.93 7.82
CA VAL A 185 -9.90 -11.10 7.42
C VAL A 185 -11.23 -11.19 8.16
N TYR A 186 -11.26 -10.91 9.46
CA TYR A 186 -12.54 -10.88 10.21
C TYR A 186 -13.46 -9.75 9.73
N GLY A 187 -12.89 -8.60 9.35
CA GLY A 187 -13.65 -7.53 8.71
C GLY A 187 -14.32 -7.99 7.42
N TYR A 188 -13.58 -8.72 6.58
CA TYR A 188 -14.11 -9.30 5.35
C TYR A 188 -15.22 -10.33 5.63
N HIS A 189 -15.02 -11.25 6.56
CA HIS A 189 -16.04 -12.24 6.92
C HIS A 189 -17.30 -11.59 7.50
N ALA A 190 -17.16 -10.57 8.34
CA ALA A 190 -18.29 -9.80 8.85
C ALA A 190 -19.06 -9.10 7.71
N HIS A 191 -18.36 -8.44 6.78
CA HIS A 191 -18.97 -7.83 5.60
C HIS A 191 -19.73 -8.87 4.77
N ASN A 192 -19.10 -9.99 4.44
CA ASN A 192 -19.71 -11.06 3.66
C ASN A 192 -20.96 -11.64 4.33
N HIS A 193 -20.91 -11.85 5.63
CA HIS A 193 -22.03 -12.38 6.38
C HIS A 193 -23.23 -11.42 6.36
N TYR A 194 -23.03 -10.17 6.77
CA TYR A 194 -24.13 -9.21 6.95
C TYR A 194 -24.63 -8.58 5.65
N ASN A 195 -23.77 -8.42 4.65
CA ASN A 195 -24.15 -7.73 3.41
C ASN A 195 -24.36 -8.67 2.22
N ASN A 196 -23.71 -9.84 2.20
CA ASN A 196 -23.77 -10.77 1.08
C ASN A 196 -24.42 -12.12 1.45
N GLY A 197 -24.95 -12.28 2.68
CA GLY A 197 -25.65 -13.49 3.13
C GLY A 197 -24.79 -14.76 3.17
N LYS A 198 -23.45 -14.62 3.26
CA LYS A 198 -22.52 -15.75 3.32
C LYS A 198 -22.35 -16.25 4.76
N SER A 199 -21.86 -17.49 4.90
CA SER A 199 -21.52 -18.03 6.23
C SER A 199 -20.44 -17.21 6.90
N LEU A 200 -20.56 -17.06 8.22
CA LEU A 200 -19.55 -16.38 9.04
C LEU A 200 -18.46 -17.38 9.46
N TYR A 201 -17.22 -17.08 9.13
CA TYR A 201 -16.05 -17.86 9.55
C TYR A 201 -15.17 -17.01 10.45
N ILE A 202 -14.93 -17.46 11.69
CA ILE A 202 -14.01 -16.84 12.65
C ILE A 202 -13.04 -17.92 13.10
N HIS A 203 -12.03 -18.15 12.26
CA HIS A 203 -10.94 -19.07 12.58
C HIS A 203 -9.93 -18.38 13.49
N HIS A 204 -9.34 -19.13 14.42
CA HIS A 204 -8.25 -18.62 15.26
C HIS A 204 -6.90 -18.83 14.53
N PRO A 205 -5.96 -17.87 14.66
CA PRO A 205 -4.61 -18.07 14.18
C PRO A 205 -3.90 -19.20 14.94
N GLU A 206 -2.98 -19.87 14.28
CA GLU A 206 -2.11 -20.85 14.92
C GLU A 206 -0.73 -20.25 15.19
N LYS A 207 -0.20 -20.52 16.39
CA LYS A 207 1.10 -19.97 16.81
C LYS A 207 2.28 -20.52 16.04
N SER A 208 2.17 -21.76 15.57
CA SER A 208 3.21 -22.47 14.80
C SER A 208 3.29 -22.05 13.33
N LEU A 209 2.29 -21.32 12.82
CA LEU A 209 2.22 -20.93 11.43
C LEU A 209 2.77 -19.51 11.22
N SER A 210 3.38 -19.29 10.05
CA SER A 210 3.81 -17.97 9.58
C SER A 210 2.62 -17.01 9.41
N THR A 211 2.90 -15.74 9.23
CA THR A 211 1.87 -14.72 8.96
C THR A 211 1.12 -15.01 7.66
N ALA A 212 1.82 -15.40 6.59
CA ALA A 212 1.20 -15.75 5.31
C ALA A 212 0.27 -16.96 5.42
N GLU A 213 0.72 -18.03 6.09
CA GLU A 213 -0.09 -19.22 6.33
C GLU A 213 -1.33 -18.90 7.16
N ASN A 214 -1.19 -18.07 8.20
CA ASN A 214 -2.33 -17.63 9.02
C ASN A 214 -3.33 -16.81 8.21
N ILE A 215 -2.90 -15.93 7.30
CA ILE A 215 -3.82 -15.19 6.42
C ILE A 215 -4.68 -16.16 5.60
N LEU A 216 -4.05 -17.14 4.93
CA LEU A 216 -4.78 -18.13 4.12
C LEU A 216 -5.71 -19.00 4.97
N ARG A 217 -5.24 -19.46 6.12
CA ARG A 217 -6.03 -20.23 7.08
C ARG A 217 -7.23 -19.46 7.64
N LEU A 218 -7.06 -18.20 8.00
CA LEU A 218 -8.14 -17.36 8.53
C LEU A 218 -9.20 -17.09 7.47
N LEU A 219 -8.79 -16.93 6.21
CA LEU A 219 -9.67 -16.58 5.11
C LEU A 219 -10.50 -17.76 4.61
N ARG A 220 -9.89 -18.94 4.48
CA ARG A 220 -10.50 -20.09 3.81
C ARG A 220 -11.42 -20.87 4.75
N PRO A 221 -12.66 -21.20 4.33
CA PRO A 221 -13.60 -21.95 5.17
C PRO A 221 -13.04 -23.30 5.66
N ASP A 222 -12.30 -24.02 4.81
CA ASP A 222 -11.69 -25.31 5.10
C ASP A 222 -10.28 -25.23 5.70
N LYS A 223 -9.73 -24.00 5.86
CA LYS A 223 -8.38 -23.70 6.38
C LYS A 223 -7.22 -24.27 5.55
N LYS A 224 -7.49 -24.78 4.34
CA LYS A 224 -6.49 -25.45 3.52
C LYS A 224 -5.76 -24.49 2.59
N TYR A 225 -4.49 -24.73 2.41
CA TYR A 225 -3.63 -24.03 1.43
C TYR A 225 -2.47 -24.96 1.06
N THR A 226 -1.83 -24.68 -0.06
CA THR A 226 -0.64 -25.39 -0.51
C THR A 226 0.63 -24.62 -0.09
N SER A 227 1.76 -25.31 -0.06
CA SER A 227 3.05 -24.69 0.26
C SER A 227 3.39 -23.54 -0.71
N ILE A 228 3.15 -23.72 -2.01
CA ILE A 228 3.41 -22.67 -3.00
C ILE A 228 2.55 -21.44 -2.77
N GLU A 229 1.28 -21.59 -2.38
CA GLU A 229 0.40 -20.47 -2.06
C GLU A 229 0.90 -19.67 -0.86
N ALA A 230 1.34 -20.36 0.19
CA ALA A 230 1.90 -19.71 1.38
C ALA A 230 3.21 -19.00 1.06
N THR A 231 4.12 -19.63 0.30
CA THR A 231 5.40 -19.04 -0.12
C THR A 231 5.20 -17.79 -0.98
N VAL A 232 4.29 -17.83 -1.95
CA VAL A 232 4.05 -16.69 -2.83
C VAL A 232 3.36 -15.54 -2.08
N LEU A 233 2.46 -15.83 -1.14
CA LEU A 233 1.87 -14.80 -0.29
C LEU A 233 2.91 -14.18 0.65
N ASP A 234 3.78 -14.98 1.25
CA ASP A 234 4.86 -14.50 2.10
C ASP A 234 5.82 -13.57 1.33
N LEU A 235 6.23 -13.98 0.14
CA LEU A 235 7.03 -13.14 -0.76
C LEU A 235 6.31 -11.83 -1.10
N ALA A 236 5.01 -11.88 -1.39
CA ALA A 236 4.21 -10.67 -1.62
C ALA A 236 4.24 -9.74 -0.40
N LEU A 237 4.11 -10.27 0.81
CA LEU A 237 4.21 -9.48 2.04
C LEU A 237 5.60 -8.83 2.14
N VAL A 238 6.69 -9.59 1.96
CA VAL A 238 8.06 -9.07 2.01
C VAL A 238 8.28 -7.92 1.02
N LEU A 239 7.83 -8.06 -0.23
CA LEU A 239 8.02 -7.05 -1.27
C LEU A 239 7.17 -5.78 -1.07
N HIS A 240 6.14 -5.85 -0.22
CA HIS A 240 5.27 -4.71 0.10
C HIS A 240 5.60 -4.03 1.45
N MET A 241 6.47 -4.61 2.29
CA MET A 241 6.75 -4.13 3.65
C MET A 241 7.23 -2.69 3.71
N GLU A 242 8.11 -2.30 2.79
CA GLU A 242 8.82 -1.03 2.87
C GLU A 242 9.10 -0.48 1.45
N HIS A 243 9.02 0.83 1.31
CA HIS A 243 9.35 1.52 0.06
C HIS A 243 9.69 3.01 0.29
N GLY A 244 10.52 3.29 1.29
CA GLY A 244 11.09 4.59 1.58
C GLY A 244 10.22 5.53 2.41
N GLY A 245 10.88 6.39 3.17
CA GLY A 245 10.26 7.39 4.06
C GLY A 245 9.41 8.43 3.33
N GLY A 246 9.66 8.67 2.04
CA GLY A 246 8.88 9.58 1.20
C GLY A 246 7.62 8.96 0.58
N ASN A 247 7.33 7.69 0.79
CA ASN A 247 6.06 7.08 0.43
C ASN A 247 4.92 7.76 1.19
N ASN A 248 3.78 8.02 0.54
CA ASN A 248 2.73 8.88 1.10
C ASN A 248 2.25 8.42 2.49
N SER A 249 2.00 7.13 2.70
CA SER A 249 1.58 6.61 4.00
C SER A 249 2.70 6.59 5.04
N THR A 250 3.94 6.32 4.61
CA THR A 250 5.12 6.38 5.49
C THR A 250 5.43 7.82 5.89
N PHE A 251 5.36 8.77 4.97
CA PHE A 251 5.51 10.19 5.28
C PHE A 251 4.41 10.70 6.22
N THR A 252 3.17 10.23 6.03
CA THR A 252 2.06 10.48 6.97
C THR A 252 2.41 9.96 8.36
N THR A 253 3.03 8.77 8.47
CA THR A 253 3.49 8.22 9.76
C THR A 253 4.52 9.15 10.42
N HIS A 254 5.51 9.65 9.67
CA HIS A 254 6.48 10.62 10.17
C HIS A 254 5.79 11.90 10.67
N VAL A 255 4.93 12.50 9.83
CA VAL A 255 4.23 13.76 10.17
C VAL A 255 3.42 13.61 11.45
N VAL A 256 2.64 12.54 11.57
CA VAL A 256 1.76 12.33 12.72
C VAL A 256 2.57 11.93 13.96
N THR A 257 3.61 11.12 13.81
CA THR A 257 4.52 10.75 14.90
C THR A 257 5.25 11.97 15.47
N SER A 258 5.68 12.90 14.61
CA SER A 258 6.40 14.12 15.04
C SER A 258 5.58 15.05 15.94
N SER A 259 4.25 14.88 15.97
CA SER A 259 3.38 15.61 16.90
C SER A 259 3.37 15.04 18.33
N GLY A 260 4.02 13.88 18.54
CA GLY A 260 4.02 13.20 19.84
C GLY A 260 2.77 12.37 20.14
N THR A 261 1.94 12.03 19.15
CA THR A 261 0.72 11.25 19.33
C THR A 261 1.01 9.76 19.58
N ASP A 262 -0.03 9.05 20.02
CA ASP A 262 -0.02 7.60 20.25
C ASP A 262 0.19 6.77 18.96
N THR A 263 0.53 5.49 19.13
CA THR A 263 0.81 4.58 18.00
C THR A 263 -0.44 4.27 17.18
N TYR A 264 -1.60 4.11 17.82
CA TYR A 264 -2.83 3.74 17.13
C TYR A 264 -3.30 4.87 16.19
N SER A 265 -3.22 6.12 16.65
CA SER A 265 -3.52 7.30 15.83
C SER A 265 -2.56 7.46 14.65
N ALA A 266 -1.26 7.26 14.87
CA ALA A 266 -0.25 7.34 13.81
C ALA A 266 -0.49 6.27 12.72
N ILE A 267 -0.75 5.02 13.11
CA ILE A 267 -1.01 3.92 12.18
C ILE A 267 -2.38 4.07 11.49
N ALA A 268 -3.41 4.55 12.19
CA ALA A 268 -4.70 4.84 11.58
C ALA A 268 -4.60 5.94 10.50
N ALA A 269 -3.77 6.97 10.72
CA ALA A 269 -3.49 7.99 9.72
C ALA A 269 -2.77 7.42 8.49
N ALA A 270 -1.79 6.53 8.69
CA ALA A 270 -1.11 5.81 7.61
C ALA A 270 -2.08 4.94 6.80
N LEU A 271 -3.01 4.24 7.47
CA LEU A 271 -4.09 3.47 6.82
C LEU A 271 -5.00 4.38 5.98
N GLY A 272 -5.36 5.55 6.50
CA GLY A 272 -6.13 6.56 5.75
C GLY A 272 -5.43 7.02 4.47
N SER A 273 -4.12 7.22 4.54
CA SER A 273 -3.28 7.53 3.37
C SER A 273 -3.23 6.38 2.38
N LEU A 274 -2.96 5.14 2.84
CA LEU A 274 -2.87 3.95 1.98
C LEU A 274 -4.20 3.63 1.30
N LYS A 275 -5.34 3.86 1.96
CA LYS A 275 -6.67 3.66 1.41
C LYS A 275 -6.94 4.47 0.14
N GLY A 276 -6.27 5.60 -0.04
CA GLY A 276 -6.49 6.51 -1.17
C GLY A 276 -6.25 5.80 -2.52
N PRO A 277 -7.15 6.00 -3.53
CA PRO A 277 -7.07 5.30 -4.81
C PRO A 277 -5.82 5.64 -5.63
N LYS A 278 -5.11 6.71 -5.29
CA LYS A 278 -3.83 7.10 -5.90
C LYS A 278 -2.62 6.44 -5.24
N HIS A 279 -2.83 5.67 -4.15
CA HIS A 279 -1.77 5.01 -3.40
C HIS A 279 -1.99 3.49 -3.36
N GLY A 280 -2.84 2.96 -2.49
CA GLY A 280 -2.99 1.51 -2.30
C GLY A 280 -4.00 0.81 -3.21
N GLY A 281 -4.68 1.52 -4.11
CA GLY A 281 -5.73 0.96 -4.98
C GLY A 281 -5.28 0.55 -6.38
N ALA A 282 -3.97 0.58 -6.69
CA ALA A 282 -3.48 0.36 -8.05
C ALA A 282 -3.70 -1.09 -8.53
N ASN A 283 -3.46 -2.09 -7.70
CA ASN A 283 -3.65 -3.50 -8.05
C ASN A 283 -5.10 -3.86 -8.39
N ILE A 284 -6.09 -3.29 -7.70
CA ILE A 284 -7.52 -3.46 -8.03
C ILE A 284 -7.82 -2.87 -9.42
N LYS A 285 -7.20 -1.74 -9.76
CA LYS A 285 -7.33 -1.11 -11.08
C LYS A 285 -6.69 -1.95 -12.18
N VAL A 286 -5.54 -2.57 -11.91
CA VAL A 286 -4.90 -3.53 -12.83
C VAL A 286 -5.86 -4.68 -13.13
N MET A 287 -6.42 -5.31 -12.11
CA MET A 287 -7.38 -6.41 -12.28
C MET A 287 -8.58 -5.99 -13.12
N GLY A 288 -9.22 -4.87 -12.78
CA GLY A 288 -10.37 -4.35 -13.54
C GLY A 288 -10.03 -4.05 -15.01
N MET A 289 -8.85 -3.54 -15.28
CA MET A 289 -8.35 -3.29 -16.64
C MET A 289 -8.19 -4.60 -17.43
N PHE A 290 -7.62 -5.65 -16.81
CA PHE A 290 -7.49 -6.96 -17.46
C PHE A 290 -8.84 -7.65 -17.66
N GLU A 291 -9.77 -7.51 -16.74
CA GLU A 291 -11.14 -8.01 -16.93
C GLU A 291 -11.87 -7.30 -18.10
N ASP A 292 -11.68 -5.98 -18.21
CA ASP A 292 -12.23 -5.22 -19.34
C ASP A 292 -11.56 -5.59 -20.66
N LEU A 293 -10.22 -5.78 -20.66
CA LEU A 293 -9.47 -6.26 -21.81
C LEU A 293 -10.01 -7.62 -22.29
N LYS A 294 -10.15 -8.60 -21.39
CA LYS A 294 -10.68 -9.94 -21.70
C LYS A 294 -12.09 -9.92 -22.29
N LYS A 295 -12.91 -8.92 -21.97
CA LYS A 295 -14.25 -8.75 -22.51
C LYS A 295 -14.27 -8.11 -23.91
N ASN A 296 -13.28 -7.26 -24.21
CA ASN A 296 -13.32 -6.41 -25.40
C ASN A 296 -12.33 -6.83 -26.51
N VAL A 297 -11.41 -7.74 -26.24
CA VAL A 297 -10.46 -8.32 -27.20
C VAL A 297 -10.93 -9.73 -27.55
N LYS A 298 -10.97 -10.06 -28.83
CA LYS A 298 -11.48 -11.35 -29.31
C LYS A 298 -10.45 -12.45 -29.21
N ASP A 299 -9.23 -12.19 -29.64
CA ASP A 299 -8.10 -13.11 -29.51
C ASP A 299 -7.05 -12.54 -28.57
N LEU A 300 -7.04 -13.08 -27.35
CA LEU A 300 -6.09 -12.67 -26.30
C LEU A 300 -4.64 -13.10 -26.56
N LYS A 301 -4.40 -13.89 -27.63
CA LYS A 301 -3.06 -14.30 -28.05
C LYS A 301 -2.53 -13.43 -29.20
N ASP A 302 -3.39 -12.64 -29.81
CA ASP A 302 -3.02 -11.71 -30.89
C ASP A 302 -2.47 -10.41 -30.28
N GLU A 303 -1.16 -10.19 -30.49
CA GLU A 303 -0.46 -8.99 -30.01
C GLU A 303 -1.00 -7.69 -30.63
N GLU A 304 -1.51 -7.74 -31.85
CA GLU A 304 -2.05 -6.56 -32.53
C GLU A 304 -3.39 -6.16 -31.92
N GLU A 305 -4.30 -7.11 -31.70
CA GLU A 305 -5.59 -6.84 -31.04
C GLU A 305 -5.40 -6.32 -29.60
N VAL A 306 -4.52 -6.95 -28.82
CA VAL A 306 -4.17 -6.50 -27.49
C VAL A 306 -3.53 -5.11 -27.53
N GLY A 307 -2.61 -4.87 -28.44
CA GLY A 307 -1.97 -3.57 -28.64
C GLY A 307 -2.96 -2.46 -28.99
N LEU A 308 -3.91 -2.72 -29.86
CA LEU A 308 -5.01 -1.79 -30.18
C LEU A 308 -5.86 -1.44 -28.95
N TYR A 309 -6.16 -2.42 -28.11
CA TYR A 309 -6.88 -2.17 -26.85
C TYR A 309 -6.06 -1.29 -25.90
N LEU A 310 -4.76 -1.51 -25.76
CA LEU A 310 -3.88 -0.68 -24.94
C LEU A 310 -3.84 0.78 -25.44
N ARG A 311 -3.86 1.01 -26.75
CA ARG A 311 -3.98 2.37 -27.33
C ARG A 311 -5.31 3.02 -26.98
N LYS A 312 -6.43 2.27 -27.06
CA LYS A 312 -7.75 2.77 -26.63
C LYS A 312 -7.76 3.20 -25.16
N LEU A 313 -7.05 2.47 -24.26
CA LEU A 313 -6.89 2.89 -22.87
C LEU A 313 -6.22 4.28 -22.77
N LEU A 314 -5.10 4.49 -23.50
CA LEU A 314 -4.36 5.76 -23.49
C LEU A 314 -5.17 6.92 -24.09
N HIS A 315 -6.01 6.65 -25.09
CA HIS A 315 -6.91 7.62 -25.71
C HIS A 315 -8.20 7.89 -24.90
N LYS A 316 -8.36 7.26 -23.72
CA LYS A 316 -9.54 7.39 -22.84
C LYS A 316 -10.83 6.81 -23.45
N GLU A 317 -10.71 5.80 -24.28
CA GLU A 317 -11.82 5.16 -25.00
C GLU A 317 -12.24 3.83 -24.36
N ALA A 318 -11.42 3.25 -23.48
CA ALA A 318 -11.65 1.98 -22.84
C ALA A 318 -11.56 2.04 -21.30
N PHE A 319 -12.07 1.02 -20.62
CA PHE A 319 -12.10 0.83 -19.17
C PHE A 319 -12.68 2.05 -18.44
N ASP A 320 -11.92 2.71 -17.58
CA ASP A 320 -12.38 3.84 -16.75
C ASP A 320 -12.13 5.23 -17.39
N LYS A 321 -11.69 5.27 -18.64
CA LYS A 321 -11.44 6.47 -19.45
C LYS A 321 -10.47 7.47 -18.82
N LYS A 322 -9.56 7.02 -17.97
CA LYS A 322 -8.53 7.87 -17.35
C LYS A 322 -7.27 8.03 -18.21
N GLY A 323 -7.15 7.25 -19.26
CA GLY A 323 -5.99 7.29 -20.15
C GLY A 323 -4.74 6.65 -19.53
N LEU A 324 -4.89 5.61 -18.73
CA LEU A 324 -3.81 4.95 -18.03
C LEU A 324 -3.81 3.45 -18.33
N ILE A 325 -2.63 2.88 -18.54
CA ILE A 325 -2.38 1.45 -18.44
C ILE A 325 -1.90 1.21 -17.00
N TYR A 326 -2.80 0.68 -16.17
CA TYR A 326 -2.53 0.50 -14.74
C TYR A 326 -1.45 -0.54 -14.50
N GLY A 327 -0.64 -0.35 -13.45
CA GLY A 327 0.51 -1.19 -13.16
C GLY A 327 1.76 -0.85 -13.97
N MET A 328 1.68 0.10 -14.92
CA MET A 328 2.80 0.58 -15.74
C MET A 328 3.28 1.95 -15.26
N GLY A 329 4.60 2.04 -15.05
CA GLY A 329 5.25 3.25 -14.53
C GLY A 329 5.26 3.32 -13.00
N HIS A 330 6.20 4.07 -12.47
CA HIS A 330 6.40 4.27 -11.04
C HIS A 330 6.90 5.69 -10.75
N ALA A 331 6.61 6.20 -9.57
CA ALA A 331 7.06 7.55 -9.16
C ALA A 331 8.58 7.69 -9.04
N VAL A 332 9.29 6.58 -8.82
CA VAL A 332 10.75 6.52 -8.68
C VAL A 332 11.38 5.74 -9.83
N TYR A 333 10.99 4.49 -10.02
CA TYR A 333 11.58 3.59 -11.02
C TYR A 333 11.15 3.95 -12.44
N SER A 334 12.09 3.94 -13.38
CA SER A 334 11.83 4.19 -14.80
C SER A 334 12.19 3.00 -15.69
N ILE A 335 13.27 2.27 -15.39
CA ILE A 335 13.75 1.14 -16.19
C ILE A 335 13.14 -0.16 -15.69
N SER A 336 13.20 -0.42 -14.38
CA SER A 336 12.62 -1.61 -13.76
C SER A 336 12.22 -1.35 -12.30
N ASP A 337 11.25 -2.13 -11.81
CA ASP A 337 10.94 -2.23 -10.37
C ASP A 337 11.49 -3.59 -9.89
N PRO A 338 12.50 -3.63 -9.01
CA PRO A 338 13.13 -4.88 -8.57
C PRO A 338 12.11 -5.84 -7.93
N ARG A 339 11.08 -5.30 -7.28
CA ARG A 339 10.02 -6.10 -6.65
C ARG A 339 9.17 -6.83 -7.70
N ALA A 340 8.84 -6.17 -8.81
CA ALA A 340 8.09 -6.78 -9.90
C ALA A 340 8.92 -7.89 -10.57
N ASN A 341 10.21 -7.65 -10.76
CA ASN A 341 11.12 -8.64 -11.35
C ASN A 341 11.23 -9.91 -10.49
N ILE A 342 11.46 -9.75 -9.17
CA ILE A 342 11.50 -10.86 -8.22
C ILE A 342 10.18 -11.63 -8.25
N PHE A 343 9.07 -10.92 -8.19
CA PHE A 343 7.74 -11.51 -8.07
C PHE A 343 7.35 -12.33 -9.30
N LYS A 344 7.71 -11.86 -10.50
CA LYS A 344 7.34 -12.47 -11.78
C LYS A 344 7.67 -13.96 -11.87
N GLY A 345 8.86 -14.39 -11.45
CA GLY A 345 9.27 -15.81 -11.49
C GLY A 345 8.43 -16.72 -10.58
N TYR A 346 7.86 -16.16 -9.50
CA TYR A 346 6.96 -16.91 -8.59
C TYR A 346 5.51 -16.88 -9.07
N VAL A 347 5.11 -15.84 -9.79
CA VAL A 347 3.80 -15.73 -10.45
C VAL A 347 3.64 -16.83 -11.49
N GLU A 348 4.68 -17.09 -12.30
CA GLU A 348 4.71 -18.16 -13.28
C GLU A 348 4.48 -19.53 -12.63
N ARG A 349 5.27 -19.89 -11.62
CA ARG A 349 5.13 -21.16 -10.89
C ARG A 349 3.75 -21.32 -10.25
N LEU A 350 3.19 -20.24 -9.70
CA LEU A 350 1.85 -20.28 -9.14
C LEU A 350 0.80 -20.47 -10.24
N ALA A 351 0.93 -19.80 -11.38
CA ALA A 351 0.04 -19.94 -12.53
C ALA A 351 0.02 -21.40 -13.04
N GLU A 352 1.18 -22.01 -13.25
CA GLU A 352 1.32 -23.43 -13.61
C GLU A 352 0.59 -24.34 -12.59
N SER A 353 0.82 -24.12 -11.28
CA SER A 353 0.21 -24.93 -10.24
C SER A 353 -1.32 -24.79 -10.15
N LYS A 354 -1.88 -23.70 -10.66
CA LYS A 354 -3.31 -23.35 -10.65
C LYS A 354 -4.00 -23.55 -12.01
N GLY A 355 -3.26 -23.86 -13.08
CA GLY A 355 -3.79 -23.93 -14.45
C GLY A 355 -4.19 -22.56 -15.00
N ASN A 356 -3.53 -21.50 -14.56
CA ASN A 356 -3.78 -20.11 -14.97
C ASN A 356 -2.73 -19.60 -15.99
N ASP A 357 -2.11 -20.49 -16.75
CA ASP A 357 -1.03 -20.16 -17.71
C ASP A 357 -1.47 -19.13 -18.76
N ALA A 358 -2.73 -19.21 -19.20
CA ALA A 358 -3.29 -18.26 -20.17
C ALA A 358 -3.33 -16.82 -19.62
N ASP A 359 -3.67 -16.64 -18.35
CA ASP A 359 -3.68 -15.34 -17.71
C ASP A 359 -2.25 -14.81 -17.54
N TYR A 360 -1.32 -15.64 -17.10
CA TYR A 360 0.08 -15.27 -17.00
C TYR A 360 0.67 -14.87 -18.36
N ALA A 361 0.37 -15.62 -19.42
CA ALA A 361 0.80 -15.29 -20.77
C ALA A 361 0.27 -13.93 -21.24
N LEU A 362 -1.01 -13.63 -20.96
CA LEU A 362 -1.61 -12.32 -21.27
C LEU A 362 -0.92 -11.19 -20.50
N TYR A 363 -0.66 -11.36 -19.18
CA TYR A 363 0.06 -10.37 -18.38
C TYR A 363 1.47 -10.14 -18.92
N SER A 364 2.21 -11.19 -19.26
CA SER A 364 3.56 -11.11 -19.86
C SER A 364 3.55 -10.40 -21.21
N MET A 365 2.51 -10.61 -22.03
CA MET A 365 2.32 -9.90 -23.28
C MET A 365 2.10 -8.40 -23.06
N VAL A 366 1.17 -8.03 -22.15
CA VAL A 366 0.90 -6.63 -21.82
C VAL A 366 2.14 -5.95 -21.24
N GLU A 367 2.89 -6.61 -20.34
CA GLU A 367 4.16 -6.10 -19.78
C GLU A 367 5.15 -5.73 -20.88
N ARG A 368 5.23 -6.53 -21.95
CA ARG A 368 6.14 -6.30 -23.07
C ARG A 368 5.65 -5.22 -24.03
N LEU A 369 4.34 -5.17 -24.31
CA LEU A 369 3.75 -4.23 -25.27
C LEU A 369 3.55 -2.82 -24.70
N ALA A 370 3.08 -2.73 -23.45
CA ALA A 370 2.68 -1.46 -22.85
C ALA A 370 3.79 -0.39 -22.80
N PRO A 371 5.06 -0.70 -22.44
CA PRO A 371 6.12 0.31 -22.46
C PRO A 371 6.36 0.92 -23.84
N LYS A 372 6.31 0.12 -24.90
CA LYS A 372 6.49 0.57 -26.28
C LYS A 372 5.35 1.50 -26.68
N ILE A 373 4.11 1.08 -26.45
CA ILE A 373 2.91 1.83 -26.79
C ILE A 373 2.85 3.16 -26.00
N ILE A 374 3.17 3.14 -24.70
CA ILE A 374 3.22 4.37 -23.89
C ILE A 374 4.31 5.31 -24.41
N GLY A 375 5.48 4.79 -24.77
CA GLY A 375 6.58 5.56 -25.35
C GLY A 375 6.18 6.26 -26.64
N GLU A 376 5.56 5.54 -27.55
CA GLU A 376 5.06 6.07 -28.82
C GLU A 376 3.97 7.14 -28.64
N GLU A 377 2.93 6.84 -27.87
CA GLU A 377 1.75 7.70 -27.71
C GLU A 377 2.01 8.95 -26.86
N ARG A 378 2.93 8.89 -25.91
CA ARG A 378 3.20 9.98 -24.96
C ARG A 378 4.56 10.63 -25.11
N HIS A 379 5.36 10.18 -26.08
CA HIS A 379 6.73 10.66 -26.29
C HIS A 379 7.60 10.59 -25.01
N ILE A 380 7.42 9.51 -24.23
CA ILE A 380 8.16 9.27 -22.98
C ILE A 380 9.38 8.41 -23.31
N TYR A 381 10.55 9.03 -23.35
CA TYR A 381 11.83 8.36 -23.67
C TYR A 381 12.60 7.88 -22.44
N LYS A 382 12.10 8.14 -21.22
CA LYS A 382 12.77 7.75 -19.95
C LYS A 382 12.58 6.28 -19.59
N GLY A 383 11.84 5.54 -20.36
CA GLY A 383 11.41 4.18 -20.02
C GLY A 383 10.15 4.17 -19.12
N VAL A 384 9.36 3.11 -19.28
CA VAL A 384 8.21 2.77 -18.44
C VAL A 384 8.28 1.28 -18.19
N SER A 385 8.19 0.85 -16.95
CA SER A 385 8.23 -0.56 -16.55
C SER A 385 7.01 -0.95 -15.74
N ALA A 386 6.72 -2.24 -15.68
CA ALA A 386 5.76 -2.78 -14.73
C ALA A 386 6.23 -2.52 -13.29
N ASN A 387 5.32 -2.12 -12.42
CA ASN A 387 5.56 -2.00 -11.00
C ASN A 387 4.99 -3.23 -10.26
N ILE A 388 5.22 -3.31 -8.95
CA ILE A 388 4.76 -4.45 -8.14
C ILE A 388 3.25 -4.69 -8.22
N ASP A 389 2.44 -3.63 -8.38
CA ASP A 389 0.97 -3.74 -8.45
C ASP A 389 0.49 -4.43 -9.73
N PHE A 390 1.32 -4.46 -10.78
CA PHE A 390 1.00 -5.14 -12.02
C PHE A 390 0.75 -6.64 -11.83
N TYR A 391 1.61 -7.31 -11.07
CA TYR A 391 1.51 -8.73 -10.82
C TYR A 391 0.76 -9.08 -9.52
N SER A 392 0.77 -8.21 -8.51
CA SER A 392 0.18 -8.53 -7.22
C SER A 392 -1.32 -8.82 -7.29
N GLY A 393 -2.06 -8.11 -8.14
CA GLY A 393 -3.47 -8.37 -8.37
C GLY A 393 -3.73 -9.78 -8.94
N LEU A 394 -2.95 -10.20 -9.93
CA LEU A 394 -3.02 -11.55 -10.50
C LEU A 394 -2.72 -12.63 -9.46
N VAL A 395 -1.66 -12.44 -8.66
CA VAL A 395 -1.33 -13.37 -7.58
C VAL A 395 -2.46 -13.49 -6.58
N TYR A 396 -3.00 -12.38 -6.11
CA TYR A 396 -4.09 -12.39 -5.15
C TYR A 396 -5.32 -13.09 -5.71
N HIS A 397 -5.62 -12.89 -7.00
CA HIS A 397 -6.68 -13.62 -7.70
C HIS A 397 -6.42 -15.14 -7.71
N MET A 398 -5.22 -15.58 -8.11
CA MET A 398 -4.86 -17.01 -8.13
C MET A 398 -4.85 -17.66 -6.74
N LEU A 399 -4.55 -16.87 -5.69
CA LEU A 399 -4.67 -17.31 -4.30
C LEU A 399 -6.11 -17.37 -3.80
N GLY A 400 -7.09 -16.92 -4.60
CA GLY A 400 -8.50 -16.83 -4.21
C GLY A 400 -8.77 -15.75 -3.16
N LEU A 401 -7.90 -14.74 -3.06
CA LEU A 401 -8.14 -13.58 -2.21
C LEU A 401 -9.24 -12.72 -2.86
N PRO A 402 -10.25 -12.28 -2.10
CA PRO A 402 -11.26 -11.36 -2.61
C PRO A 402 -10.66 -9.97 -2.84
N PRO A 403 -11.13 -9.22 -3.86
CA PRO A 403 -10.61 -7.89 -4.17
C PRO A 403 -10.68 -6.90 -2.99
N GLU A 404 -11.63 -7.06 -2.10
CA GLU A 404 -11.80 -6.26 -0.89
C GLU A 404 -10.61 -6.38 0.07
N LEU A 405 -9.84 -7.47 -0.02
CA LEU A 405 -8.66 -7.72 0.81
C LEU A 405 -7.33 -7.30 0.16
N TYR A 406 -7.29 -6.87 -1.10
CA TYR A 406 -6.02 -6.54 -1.76
C TYR A 406 -5.26 -5.41 -1.05
N THR A 407 -5.91 -4.28 -0.80
CA THR A 407 -5.30 -3.18 -0.06
C THR A 407 -5.06 -3.51 1.43
N PRO A 408 -5.97 -4.20 2.16
CA PRO A 408 -5.69 -4.72 3.50
C PRO A 408 -4.48 -5.66 3.59
N ILE A 409 -4.26 -6.55 2.63
CA ILE A 409 -3.05 -7.39 2.59
C ILE A 409 -1.80 -6.54 2.40
N PHE A 410 -1.87 -5.52 1.55
CA PHE A 410 -0.80 -4.53 1.45
C PHE A 410 -0.55 -3.85 2.81
N ALA A 411 -1.59 -3.48 3.55
CA ALA A 411 -1.45 -2.90 4.89
C ALA A 411 -0.85 -3.88 5.89
N CYS A 412 -1.20 -5.18 5.82
CA CYS A 412 -0.59 -6.24 6.66
C CYS A 412 0.92 -6.36 6.45
N ALA A 413 1.41 -6.06 5.26
CA ALA A 413 2.84 -5.98 4.98
C ALA A 413 3.43 -4.64 5.47
N ARG A 414 2.84 -3.54 5.06
CA ARG A 414 3.37 -2.18 5.22
C ARG A 414 3.38 -1.69 6.67
N ILE A 415 2.56 -2.28 7.56
CA ILE A 415 2.59 -1.97 9.00
C ILE A 415 3.98 -2.14 9.60
N THR A 416 4.78 -3.10 9.10
CA THR A 416 6.18 -3.28 9.51
C THR A 416 7.03 -2.04 9.17
N GLY A 417 6.94 -1.55 7.92
CA GLY A 417 7.64 -0.35 7.50
C GLY A 417 7.20 0.89 8.28
N TRP A 418 5.88 1.08 8.46
CA TRP A 418 5.38 2.19 9.28
C TRP A 418 5.87 2.12 10.73
N SER A 419 5.90 0.93 11.31
CA SER A 419 6.41 0.72 12.68
C SER A 419 7.88 1.08 12.79
N ALA A 420 8.70 0.64 11.82
CA ALA A 420 10.11 0.97 11.78
C ALA A 420 10.35 2.48 11.66
N HIS A 421 9.63 3.15 10.74
CA HIS A 421 9.73 4.60 10.56
C HIS A 421 9.21 5.39 11.76
N ARG A 422 8.15 4.92 12.44
CA ARG A 422 7.68 5.53 13.69
C ARG A 422 8.76 5.46 14.78
N LEU A 423 9.39 4.30 14.96
CA LEU A 423 10.47 4.13 15.93
C LEU A 423 11.68 5.01 15.56
N GLU A 424 12.06 5.06 14.28
CA GLU A 424 13.16 5.90 13.81
C GLU A 424 12.89 7.39 14.06
N GLU A 425 11.65 7.86 13.84
CA GLU A 425 11.22 9.23 14.12
C GLU A 425 11.36 9.56 15.61
N LEU A 426 10.85 8.69 16.50
CA LEU A 426 10.95 8.91 17.95
C LEU A 426 12.38 8.84 18.50
N ILE A 427 13.28 8.09 17.85
CA ILE A 427 14.68 7.97 18.26
C ILE A 427 15.49 9.20 17.84
N ASN A 428 15.22 9.77 16.66
CA ASN A 428 16.15 10.70 16.02
C ASN A 428 15.65 12.14 15.94
N THR A 429 14.37 12.40 16.13
CA THR A 429 13.81 13.75 15.95
C THR A 429 13.04 14.23 17.17
N ASP A 430 13.15 15.52 17.43
CA ASP A 430 12.48 16.23 18.51
C ASP A 430 11.60 17.38 18.01
N LYS A 431 11.47 17.52 16.66
CA LYS A 431 10.79 18.64 16.03
C LYS A 431 9.56 18.16 15.25
N ILE A 432 8.46 18.86 15.45
CA ILE A 432 7.26 18.68 14.65
C ILE A 432 7.51 19.04 13.17
N ILE A 433 7.11 18.18 12.26
CA ILE A 433 7.19 18.41 10.82
C ILE A 433 6.15 19.48 10.45
N ARG A 434 6.63 20.67 10.06
CA ARG A 434 5.79 21.83 9.76
C ARG A 434 6.31 22.57 8.53
N PRO A 435 5.90 22.17 7.32
CA PRO A 435 6.26 22.90 6.11
C PRO A 435 5.62 24.29 6.08
N ALA A 436 6.26 25.22 5.36
CA ALA A 436 5.69 26.57 5.14
C ALA A 436 4.64 26.56 4.02
N TYR A 437 3.61 27.37 4.19
CA TYR A 437 2.63 27.68 3.15
C TYR A 437 2.62 29.19 2.89
N VAL A 438 2.58 29.58 1.61
CA VAL A 438 2.52 30.98 1.18
C VAL A 438 1.04 31.36 1.01
N SER A 439 0.60 32.40 1.71
CA SER A 439 -0.73 32.97 1.49
C SER A 439 -0.75 33.80 0.20
N VAL A 440 -1.69 33.53 -0.66
CA VAL A 440 -1.96 34.30 -1.90
C VAL A 440 -3.24 35.10 -1.81
N GLN A 441 -3.79 35.28 -0.61
CA GLN A 441 -4.98 36.08 -0.32
C GLN A 441 -4.58 37.45 0.19
N ASP A 442 -5.10 38.51 -0.42
CA ASP A 442 -4.92 39.86 0.07
C ASP A 442 -5.58 40.05 1.44
N THR A 443 -4.98 40.90 2.27
CA THR A 443 -5.57 41.32 3.53
C THR A 443 -6.81 42.20 3.26
N LYS A 444 -7.90 41.91 3.96
CA LYS A 444 -9.16 42.63 3.83
C LYS A 444 -9.64 43.09 5.22
N PRO A 445 -10.24 44.29 5.33
CA PRO A 445 -10.86 44.71 6.59
C PRO A 445 -12.10 43.85 6.87
N TYR A 446 -12.44 43.70 8.16
CA TYR A 446 -13.71 43.11 8.54
C TYR A 446 -14.87 44.07 8.25
N VAL A 447 -15.84 43.63 7.46
CA VAL A 447 -17.04 44.38 7.15
C VAL A 447 -18.15 43.94 8.10
N LEU A 448 -18.83 44.89 8.75
CA LEU A 448 -19.95 44.61 9.64
C LEU A 448 -21.09 43.92 8.86
N MET A 449 -21.84 43.03 9.54
CA MET A 449 -22.92 42.27 8.90
C MET A 449 -23.92 43.14 8.14
N LYS A 450 -24.32 44.29 8.72
CA LYS A 450 -25.25 45.24 8.12
C LYS A 450 -24.72 45.94 6.86
N ASP A 451 -23.40 45.94 6.66
CA ASP A 451 -22.71 46.64 5.57
C ASP A 451 -22.22 45.65 4.48
N ARG A 452 -22.59 44.35 4.59
CA ARG A 452 -22.28 43.32 3.59
C ARG A 452 -23.36 43.28 2.52
N SER A 453 -22.95 43.36 1.27
CA SER A 453 -23.81 43.18 0.08
C SER A 453 -24.00 41.71 -0.28
#